data_01c2177114cd06eb422c1d025d958324
#
_entry.id   01c2177114cd06eb422c1d025d958324
#
_cell.length_a   1.000
_cell.length_b   1.000
_cell.length_c   1.000
_cell.angle_alpha   90.00
_cell.angle_beta   90.00
_cell.angle_gamma   90.00
#
_symmetry.space_group_name_H-M   'P 1'
#
loop_
_entity.id
_entity.type
_entity.pdbx_description
1 polymer ?
#
loop_
_entity_poly.entity_id
_entity_poly.type
_entity_poly.pdbx_seq_one_letter_code
_entity_poly.pdbx_strand_id
1 'polypeptide(L)'
;MSSVKSVEAVDDTHVIFHLSTPNATLLATLVDRAGMMLSMDAVAKGGANFSLAPVGAGSGPFQFVEWKRNDHLTLKKNPTYWQAGLPYLDGLTYRAIPDVNAILAALKTGDIDIARIIAAKDVASVKADSNFIYKDVPAIGFNGFELNTGAAPFNDPAKRKAVAMAVDRYAVLKDINFNIGVVAYGPIPPSSWAFDSGEKTFDHADVQKAKATATGFSFTFKTTSDPVNQQAAQLLQSELAQAGITMQIQTEEFATYVQECANHQFQACNVNWSGRIDPDGNMYAWWHTGGDFNDSLYSNSQVDAWLEDARKNADQGKRKQDYDNAQKQIVQDSPYVFTTFGVSAQVSDTKIHNFTLYPDLMIRMAEVWKG
;
A
#
# COMPACT_ATOMS: atom_id res chain seq x y z
N MET A 1 3.41 -12.64 11.79
CA MET A 1 4.13 -13.90 12.18
C MET A 1 4.22 -14.12 13.70
N SER A 2 3.75 -13.21 14.54
CA SER A 2 3.82 -13.29 16.02
C SER A 2 3.16 -14.54 16.64
N SER A 3 2.16 -15.13 15.95
CA SER A 3 1.53 -16.39 16.38
C SER A 3 2.37 -17.65 16.10
N VAL A 4 3.41 -17.57 15.29
CA VAL A 4 4.27 -18.72 14.99
C VAL A 4 5.23 -18.94 16.15
N LYS A 5 5.07 -20.07 16.85
CA LYS A 5 5.93 -20.47 17.97
C LYS A 5 7.22 -21.15 17.51
N SER A 6 7.11 -22.03 16.53
CA SER A 6 8.24 -22.72 15.91
C SER A 6 7.88 -23.22 14.53
N VAL A 7 8.89 -23.50 13.72
CA VAL A 7 8.77 -24.14 12.41
C VAL A 7 9.63 -25.40 12.45
N GLU A 8 9.07 -26.54 12.05
CA GLU A 8 9.69 -27.85 12.08
C GLU A 8 9.75 -28.43 10.67
N ALA A 9 10.91 -28.84 10.22
CA ALA A 9 11.07 -29.66 9.04
C ALA A 9 10.91 -31.12 9.45
N VAL A 10 9.78 -31.74 9.06
CA VAL A 10 9.48 -33.13 9.41
C VAL A 10 10.26 -34.09 8.54
N ASP A 11 10.36 -33.75 7.26
CA ASP A 11 11.13 -34.47 6.23
C ASP A 11 11.51 -33.51 5.10
N ASP A 12 12.03 -34.02 3.99
CA ASP A 12 12.53 -33.27 2.85
C ASP A 12 11.41 -32.46 2.12
N THR A 13 10.14 -32.73 2.42
CA THR A 13 8.99 -32.16 1.71
C THR A 13 7.92 -31.56 2.61
N HIS A 14 7.98 -31.79 3.91
CA HIS A 14 6.97 -31.36 4.86
C HIS A 14 7.52 -30.41 5.92
N VAL A 15 6.82 -29.30 6.10
CA VAL A 15 7.10 -28.30 7.13
C VAL A 15 5.87 -28.07 7.98
N ILE A 16 6.02 -28.09 9.30
CA ILE A 16 4.94 -27.80 10.25
C ILE A 16 5.20 -26.44 10.91
N PHE A 17 4.19 -25.58 10.87
CA PHE A 17 4.14 -24.33 11.63
C PHE A 17 3.37 -24.57 12.93
N HIS A 18 4.06 -24.58 14.05
CA HIS A 18 3.42 -24.64 15.38
C HIS A 18 3.01 -23.25 15.82
N LEU A 19 1.72 -23.07 16.06
CA LEU A 19 1.17 -21.78 16.45
C LEU A 19 0.92 -21.71 17.95
N SER A 20 1.16 -20.54 18.56
CA SER A 20 0.80 -20.27 19.95
C SER A 20 -0.69 -19.99 20.13
N THR A 21 -1.34 -19.47 19.09
CA THR A 21 -2.79 -19.17 19.00
C THR A 21 -3.27 -19.46 17.58
N PRO A 22 -4.55 -19.82 17.38
CA PRO A 22 -5.12 -19.93 16.03
C PRO A 22 -4.87 -18.67 15.22
N ASN A 23 -4.54 -18.84 13.93
CA ASN A 23 -4.29 -17.74 13.02
C ASN A 23 -4.82 -18.08 11.62
N ALA A 24 -6.01 -17.59 11.30
CA ALA A 24 -6.66 -17.81 10.01
C ALA A 24 -5.96 -17.06 8.85
N THR A 25 -5.09 -16.10 9.15
CA THR A 25 -4.43 -15.25 8.15
C THR A 25 -3.04 -15.76 7.76
N LEU A 26 -2.53 -16.82 8.41
CA LEU A 26 -1.16 -17.29 8.21
C LEU A 26 -0.87 -17.63 6.74
N LEU A 27 -1.76 -18.38 6.08
CA LEU A 27 -1.57 -18.74 4.67
C LEU A 27 -1.50 -17.52 3.75
N ALA A 28 -2.38 -16.54 3.98
CA ALA A 28 -2.34 -15.28 3.23
C ALA A 28 -1.04 -14.48 3.49
N THR A 29 -0.50 -14.56 4.70
CA THR A 29 0.81 -13.96 5.04
C THR A 29 1.95 -14.65 4.29
N LEU A 30 1.88 -15.97 4.14
CA LEU A 30 2.93 -16.77 3.48
C LEU A 30 2.94 -16.62 1.94
N VAL A 31 1.89 -16.09 1.30
CA VAL A 31 1.92 -15.80 -0.14
C VAL A 31 2.63 -14.49 -0.49
N ASP A 32 2.97 -13.68 0.52
CA ASP A 32 3.77 -12.45 0.37
C ASP A 32 5.24 -12.72 0.78
N ARG A 33 6.00 -11.67 0.98
CA ARG A 33 7.44 -11.66 1.29
C ARG A 33 7.85 -12.58 2.44
N ALA A 34 6.98 -12.73 3.45
CA ALA A 34 7.24 -13.57 4.61
C ALA A 34 7.33 -15.08 4.31
N GLY A 35 6.71 -15.51 3.20
CA GLY A 35 6.74 -16.92 2.78
C GLY A 35 7.76 -17.23 1.67
N MET A 36 8.55 -16.25 1.24
CA MET A 36 9.59 -16.47 0.24
C MET A 36 10.70 -17.36 0.83
N MET A 37 10.93 -18.52 0.20
CA MET A 37 11.97 -19.44 0.62
C MET A 37 13.32 -19.01 0.08
N LEU A 38 14.33 -19.09 0.94
CA LEU A 38 15.71 -18.73 0.63
C LEU A 38 16.63 -19.95 0.84
N SER A 39 17.63 -20.10 -0.03
CA SER A 39 18.69 -21.06 0.15
C SER A 39 19.56 -20.67 1.36
N MET A 40 19.63 -21.53 2.37
CA MET A 40 20.49 -21.30 3.54
C MET A 40 21.96 -21.20 3.18
N ASP A 41 22.43 -21.98 2.19
CA ASP A 41 23.80 -21.88 1.67
C ASP A 41 24.07 -20.51 1.03
N ALA A 42 23.10 -19.98 0.28
CA ALA A 42 23.23 -18.65 -0.32
C ALA A 42 23.27 -17.55 0.74
N VAL A 43 22.42 -17.65 1.78
CA VAL A 43 22.44 -16.72 2.92
C VAL A 43 23.79 -16.78 3.65
N ALA A 44 24.29 -17.96 3.94
CA ALA A 44 25.57 -18.15 4.63
C ALA A 44 26.76 -17.60 3.81
N LYS A 45 26.78 -17.86 2.50
CA LYS A 45 27.82 -17.35 1.58
C LYS A 45 27.76 -15.83 1.40
N GLY A 46 26.57 -15.27 1.34
CA GLY A 46 26.35 -13.82 1.17
C GLY A 46 26.70 -13.02 2.42
N GLY A 47 26.52 -13.60 3.61
CA GLY A 47 26.81 -12.95 4.89
C GLY A 47 26.16 -11.59 5.01
N ALA A 48 26.90 -10.58 5.45
CA ALA A 48 26.42 -9.21 5.60
C ALA A 48 25.98 -8.54 4.26
N ASN A 49 26.48 -9.02 3.14
CA ASN A 49 26.15 -8.47 1.82
C ASN A 49 24.95 -9.16 1.17
N PHE A 50 24.38 -10.19 1.78
CA PHE A 50 23.28 -10.95 1.19
C PHE A 50 22.08 -10.10 0.79
N SER A 51 21.71 -9.11 1.59
CA SER A 51 20.60 -8.19 1.30
C SER A 51 20.84 -7.28 0.08
N LEU A 52 22.10 -7.08 -0.29
CA LEU A 52 22.50 -6.25 -1.45
C LEU A 52 22.76 -7.10 -2.70
N ALA A 53 23.17 -8.35 -2.52
CA ALA A 53 23.52 -9.26 -3.62
C ALA A 53 23.05 -10.71 -3.28
N PRO A 54 21.72 -11.00 -3.40
CA PRO A 54 21.15 -12.29 -3.03
C PRO A 54 21.40 -13.37 -4.12
N VAL A 55 22.67 -13.61 -4.45
CA VAL A 55 23.08 -14.57 -5.49
C VAL A 55 22.70 -15.99 -5.08
N GLY A 56 21.98 -16.69 -5.95
CA GLY A 56 21.56 -18.08 -5.70
C GLY A 56 20.49 -18.22 -4.59
N ALA A 57 19.84 -17.14 -4.19
CA ALA A 57 18.94 -17.11 -3.05
C ALA A 57 17.65 -17.91 -3.26
N GLY A 58 17.10 -17.91 -4.46
CA GLY A 58 15.78 -18.48 -4.74
C GLY A 58 15.76 -19.44 -5.92
N SER A 59 14.63 -20.13 -6.07
CA SER A 59 14.33 -21.07 -7.18
C SER A 59 13.39 -20.48 -8.24
N GLY A 60 13.28 -19.15 -8.29
CA GLY A 60 12.42 -18.44 -9.22
C GLY A 60 12.88 -18.48 -10.69
N PRO A 61 12.07 -17.94 -11.63
CA PRO A 61 12.37 -17.99 -13.07
C PRO A 61 13.57 -17.16 -13.47
N PHE A 62 13.99 -16.21 -12.66
CA PHE A 62 15.15 -15.37 -12.93
C PHE A 62 16.12 -15.40 -11.74
N GLN A 63 17.43 -15.24 -12.07
CA GLN A 63 18.54 -15.18 -11.11
C GLN A 63 19.07 -13.76 -11.03
N PHE A 64 19.46 -13.35 -9.84
CA PHE A 64 20.11 -12.06 -9.58
C PHE A 64 21.45 -11.95 -10.33
N VAL A 65 21.69 -10.79 -10.94
CA VAL A 65 22.97 -10.44 -11.56
C VAL A 65 23.62 -9.29 -10.80
N GLU A 66 22.97 -8.13 -10.76
CA GLU A 66 23.45 -6.96 -10.02
C GLU A 66 22.31 -6.04 -9.60
N TRP A 67 22.57 -5.24 -8.57
CA TRP A 67 21.72 -4.15 -8.13
C TRP A 67 22.56 -2.90 -7.86
N LYS A 68 22.33 -1.85 -8.64
CA LYS A 68 22.84 -0.52 -8.39
C LYS A 68 21.74 0.35 -7.82
N ARG A 69 21.91 0.78 -6.57
CA ARG A 69 20.94 1.64 -5.90
C ARG A 69 20.61 2.87 -6.74
N ASN A 70 19.33 3.23 -6.81
CA ASN A 70 18.80 4.37 -7.54
C ASN A 70 19.06 4.36 -9.05
N ASP A 71 19.53 3.24 -9.61
CA ASP A 71 19.79 3.05 -11.02
C ASP A 71 19.02 1.86 -11.56
N HIS A 72 19.50 0.63 -11.32
CA HIS A 72 18.84 -0.56 -11.86
C HIS A 72 19.06 -1.84 -11.03
N LEU A 73 18.16 -2.82 -11.28
CA LEU A 73 18.30 -4.22 -10.89
C LEU A 73 18.29 -5.07 -12.15
N THR A 74 19.33 -5.87 -12.36
CA THR A 74 19.44 -6.80 -13.49
C THR A 74 19.28 -8.24 -13.05
N LEU A 75 18.45 -8.96 -13.75
CA LEU A 75 18.19 -10.39 -13.58
C LEU A 75 18.43 -11.11 -14.91
N LYS A 76 18.90 -12.37 -14.87
CA LYS A 76 19.03 -13.26 -16.02
C LYS A 76 18.12 -14.48 -15.88
N LYS A 77 17.80 -15.12 -16.99
CA LYS A 77 17.06 -16.39 -17.05
C LYS A 77 17.70 -17.42 -16.12
N ASN A 78 16.87 -18.12 -15.35
CA ASN A 78 17.29 -19.29 -14.58
C ASN A 78 17.20 -20.55 -15.45
N PRO A 79 18.33 -21.14 -15.89
CA PRO A 79 18.32 -22.30 -16.78
C PRO A 79 17.80 -23.58 -16.10
N THR A 80 17.76 -23.59 -14.76
CA THR A 80 17.27 -24.70 -13.95
C THR A 80 15.91 -24.43 -13.33
N TYR A 81 15.14 -23.50 -13.90
CA TYR A 81 13.80 -23.22 -13.42
C TYR A 81 12.92 -24.47 -13.54
N TRP A 82 12.16 -24.76 -12.52
CA TRP A 82 11.40 -26.02 -12.37
C TRP A 82 10.25 -26.18 -13.40
N GLN A 83 9.72 -25.08 -13.93
CA GLN A 83 8.72 -25.13 -15.01
C GLN A 83 9.44 -25.19 -16.36
N ALA A 84 9.31 -26.33 -17.04
CA ALA A 84 9.92 -26.54 -18.34
C ALA A 84 9.48 -25.51 -19.39
N GLY A 85 10.44 -24.97 -20.15
CA GLY A 85 10.19 -23.97 -21.18
C GLY A 85 10.12 -22.52 -20.69
N LEU A 86 10.04 -22.28 -19.38
CA LEU A 86 10.00 -20.95 -18.80
C LEU A 86 11.33 -20.57 -18.12
N PRO A 87 11.58 -19.26 -17.92
CA PRO A 87 10.89 -18.11 -18.50
C PRO A 87 11.18 -17.98 -20.01
N TYR A 88 10.35 -17.22 -20.73
CA TYR A 88 10.60 -16.96 -22.16
C TYR A 88 11.71 -15.92 -22.37
N LEU A 89 11.75 -14.88 -21.53
CA LEU A 89 12.77 -13.82 -21.63
C LEU A 89 14.14 -14.30 -21.14
N ASP A 90 15.20 -13.82 -21.76
CA ASP A 90 16.58 -14.14 -21.36
C ASP A 90 17.03 -13.37 -20.11
N GLY A 91 16.40 -12.25 -19.83
CA GLY A 91 16.68 -11.42 -18.65
C GLY A 91 15.72 -10.26 -18.50
N LEU A 92 15.87 -9.55 -17.37
CA LEU A 92 15.08 -8.40 -17.01
C LEU A 92 15.99 -7.31 -16.45
N THR A 93 15.68 -6.06 -16.77
CA THR A 93 16.29 -4.91 -16.12
C THR A 93 15.20 -4.01 -15.57
N TYR A 94 15.14 -3.87 -14.25
CA TYR A 94 14.26 -2.93 -13.58
C TYR A 94 15.01 -1.61 -13.41
N ARG A 95 14.54 -0.53 -14.03
CA ARG A 95 15.13 0.80 -13.94
C ARG A 95 14.40 1.64 -12.89
N ALA A 96 15.16 2.27 -12.01
CA ALA A 96 14.62 3.24 -11.06
C ALA A 96 14.50 4.61 -11.75
N ILE A 97 13.28 5.07 -12.02
CA ILE A 97 13.00 6.39 -12.58
C ILE A 97 12.17 7.16 -11.54
N PRO A 98 12.80 8.02 -10.72
CA PRO A 98 12.12 8.69 -9.60
C PRO A 98 11.03 9.67 -10.05
N ASP A 99 11.23 10.35 -11.17
CA ASP A 99 10.25 11.29 -11.71
C ASP A 99 9.19 10.53 -12.55
N VAL A 100 7.97 10.45 -12.03
CA VAL A 100 6.85 9.79 -12.71
C VAL A 100 6.54 10.42 -14.08
N ASN A 101 6.83 11.70 -14.30
CA ASN A 101 6.62 12.36 -15.59
C ASN A 101 7.64 11.92 -16.64
N ALA A 102 8.83 11.47 -16.23
CA ALA A 102 9.85 10.94 -17.13
C ALA A 102 9.56 9.49 -17.60
N ILE A 103 8.74 8.74 -16.87
CA ILE A 103 8.45 7.33 -17.16
C ILE A 103 7.76 7.16 -18.52
N LEU A 104 6.75 7.99 -18.82
CA LEU A 104 6.06 7.93 -20.11
C LEU A 104 6.98 8.30 -21.29
N ALA A 105 7.91 9.25 -21.09
CA ALA A 105 8.90 9.57 -22.10
C ALA A 105 9.84 8.39 -22.38
N ALA A 106 10.34 7.74 -21.36
CA ALA A 106 11.19 6.55 -21.47
C ALA A 106 10.47 5.39 -22.16
N LEU A 107 9.18 5.20 -21.93
CA LEU A 107 8.35 4.21 -22.62
C LEU A 107 8.20 4.55 -24.11
N LYS A 108 7.94 5.82 -24.44
CA LYS A 108 7.78 6.30 -25.83
C LYS A 108 9.06 6.22 -26.65
N THR A 109 10.23 6.39 -26.02
CA THR A 109 11.53 6.25 -26.68
C THR A 109 12.00 4.79 -26.80
N GLY A 110 11.33 3.85 -26.10
CA GLY A 110 11.73 2.45 -26.06
C GLY A 110 12.88 2.17 -25.06
N ASP A 111 13.22 3.13 -24.20
CA ASP A 111 14.21 2.93 -23.13
C ASP A 111 13.71 1.95 -22.05
N ILE A 112 12.40 1.80 -21.95
CA ILE A 112 11.72 0.78 -21.15
C ILE A 112 10.57 0.17 -21.96
N ASP A 113 10.28 -1.09 -21.73
CA ASP A 113 9.22 -1.84 -22.42
C ASP A 113 7.90 -1.85 -21.60
N ILE A 114 8.01 -1.75 -20.30
CA ILE A 114 6.88 -1.78 -19.36
C ILE A 114 7.07 -0.67 -18.31
N ALA A 115 6.06 0.16 -18.15
CA ALA A 115 5.96 1.12 -17.06
C ALA A 115 4.98 0.58 -16.00
N ARG A 116 5.44 0.42 -14.76
CA ARG A 116 4.60 -0.01 -13.63
C ARG A 116 3.64 1.08 -13.16
N ILE A 117 3.99 2.32 -13.39
CA ILE A 117 3.21 3.50 -13.04
C ILE A 117 3.43 4.57 -14.10
N ILE A 118 2.41 5.36 -14.37
CA ILE A 118 2.49 6.62 -15.12
C ILE A 118 1.74 7.69 -14.33
N ALA A 119 2.03 8.95 -14.63
CA ALA A 119 1.29 10.04 -14.00
C ALA A 119 -0.21 9.94 -14.36
N ALA A 120 -1.08 10.10 -13.40
CA ALA A 120 -2.53 9.95 -13.58
C ALA A 120 -3.09 10.85 -14.70
N LYS A 121 -2.54 12.05 -14.84
CA LYS A 121 -2.88 12.99 -15.94
C LYS A 121 -2.62 12.44 -17.34
N ASP A 122 -1.70 11.49 -17.49
CA ASP A 122 -1.27 10.95 -18.77
C ASP A 122 -2.06 9.70 -19.20
N VAL A 123 -2.84 9.11 -18.29
CA VAL A 123 -3.57 7.85 -18.53
C VAL A 123 -4.53 7.95 -19.73
N ALA A 124 -5.25 9.07 -19.86
CA ALA A 124 -6.17 9.27 -20.98
C ALA A 124 -5.45 9.27 -22.33
N SER A 125 -4.27 9.92 -22.43
CA SER A 125 -3.47 9.98 -23.65
C SER A 125 -2.89 8.61 -24.00
N VAL A 126 -2.44 7.85 -23.01
CA VAL A 126 -1.90 6.49 -23.19
C VAL A 126 -2.99 5.53 -23.65
N LYS A 127 -4.18 5.59 -23.08
CA LYS A 127 -5.32 4.76 -23.51
C LYS A 127 -5.75 5.04 -24.96
N ALA A 128 -5.49 6.23 -25.47
CA ALA A 128 -5.80 6.63 -26.83
C ALA A 128 -4.65 6.29 -27.84
N ASP A 129 -3.47 5.93 -27.36
CA ASP A 129 -2.29 5.64 -28.20
C ASP A 129 -2.22 4.14 -28.49
N SER A 130 -2.39 3.76 -29.76
CA SER A 130 -2.38 2.36 -30.22
C SER A 130 -1.02 1.66 -30.10
N ASN A 131 0.06 2.36 -29.79
CA ASN A 131 1.38 1.77 -29.58
C ASN A 131 1.52 1.16 -28.18
N PHE A 132 0.57 1.44 -27.27
CA PHE A 132 0.64 0.99 -25.89
C PHE A 132 -0.60 0.20 -25.46
N ILE A 133 -0.37 -0.71 -24.53
CA ILE A 133 -1.43 -1.44 -23.82
C ILE A 133 -1.46 -0.92 -22.40
N TYR A 134 -2.56 -0.25 -22.03
CA TYR A 134 -2.85 0.12 -20.66
C TYR A 134 -3.72 -0.95 -19.98
N LYS A 135 -3.30 -1.41 -18.82
CA LYS A 135 -4.09 -2.30 -17.95
C LYS A 135 -4.16 -1.73 -16.54
N ASP A 136 -5.32 -1.83 -15.91
CA ASP A 136 -5.49 -1.55 -14.49
C ASP A 136 -6.36 -2.59 -13.81
N VAL A 137 -6.16 -2.76 -12.51
CA VAL A 137 -7.00 -3.54 -11.60
C VAL A 137 -7.13 -2.76 -10.28
N PRO A 138 -8.26 -2.90 -9.56
CA PRO A 138 -8.40 -2.28 -8.25
C PRO A 138 -7.25 -2.68 -7.33
N ALA A 139 -6.61 -1.69 -6.69
CA ALA A 139 -5.57 -1.93 -5.70
C ALA A 139 -6.15 -2.56 -4.42
N ILE A 140 -5.30 -3.18 -3.61
CA ILE A 140 -5.67 -3.79 -2.33
C ILE A 140 -5.32 -2.92 -1.12
N GLY A 141 -4.78 -1.73 -1.37
CA GLY A 141 -4.40 -0.74 -0.35
C GLY A 141 -5.37 0.43 -0.27
N PHE A 142 -5.02 1.43 0.53
CA PHE A 142 -5.78 2.65 0.73
C PHE A 142 -4.87 3.88 0.76
N ASN A 143 -5.42 5.04 0.42
CA ASN A 143 -4.74 6.33 0.46
C ASN A 143 -5.42 7.27 1.44
N GLY A 144 -4.61 8.15 2.04
CA GLY A 144 -5.08 9.15 2.98
C GLY A 144 -3.98 9.67 3.87
N PHE A 145 -4.32 10.05 5.09
CA PHE A 145 -3.35 10.58 6.05
C PHE A 145 -3.73 10.26 7.50
N GLU A 146 -2.72 10.08 8.31
CA GLU A 146 -2.85 9.81 9.74
C GLU A 146 -2.96 11.09 10.56
N LEU A 147 -3.68 10.97 11.68
CA LEU A 147 -3.79 11.97 12.74
C LEU A 147 -3.25 11.36 14.03
N ASN A 148 -2.19 11.92 14.60
CA ASN A 148 -1.56 11.40 15.80
C ASN A 148 -2.48 11.56 17.02
N THR A 149 -3.12 10.48 17.45
CA THR A 149 -4.09 10.50 18.56
C THR A 149 -3.44 10.68 19.93
N GLY A 150 -2.13 10.48 20.02
CA GLY A 150 -1.34 10.66 21.25
C GLY A 150 -0.88 12.10 21.49
N ALA A 151 -1.02 12.99 20.49
CA ALA A 151 -0.51 14.36 20.57
C ALA A 151 -1.59 15.41 20.25
N ALA A 152 -1.44 16.62 20.83
CA ALA A 152 -2.27 17.75 20.45
C ALA A 152 -1.99 18.18 18.99
N PRO A 153 -2.99 18.61 18.22
CA PRO A 153 -4.39 18.79 18.62
C PRO A 153 -5.25 17.54 18.52
N PHE A 154 -4.72 16.41 18.00
CA PHE A 154 -5.48 15.23 17.60
C PHE A 154 -5.69 14.19 18.70
N ASN A 155 -5.19 14.43 19.91
CA ASN A 155 -5.66 13.74 21.11
C ASN A 155 -7.14 14.08 21.44
N ASP A 156 -7.70 15.15 20.84
CA ASP A 156 -9.12 15.51 20.91
C ASP A 156 -9.91 14.84 19.75
N PRO A 157 -10.82 13.89 20.04
CA PRO A 157 -11.62 13.23 18.99
C PRO A 157 -12.50 14.18 18.17
N ALA A 158 -12.95 15.32 18.77
CA ALA A 158 -13.76 16.28 18.03
C ALA A 158 -12.96 16.94 16.90
N LYS A 159 -11.69 17.23 17.13
CA LYS A 159 -10.81 17.82 16.11
C LYS A 159 -10.50 16.85 14.98
N ARG A 160 -10.29 15.56 15.29
CA ARG A 160 -10.12 14.52 14.25
C ARG A 160 -11.36 14.40 13.37
N LYS A 161 -12.54 14.33 14.00
CA LYS A 161 -13.83 14.29 13.29
C LYS A 161 -14.06 15.52 12.43
N ALA A 162 -13.73 16.71 12.93
CA ALA A 162 -13.85 17.95 12.15
C ALA A 162 -12.98 17.91 10.89
N VAL A 163 -11.73 17.42 10.97
CA VAL A 163 -10.87 17.22 9.80
C VAL A 163 -11.50 16.22 8.84
N ALA A 164 -11.96 15.06 9.31
CA ALA A 164 -12.55 14.03 8.47
C ALA A 164 -13.84 14.49 7.75
N MET A 165 -14.64 15.35 8.40
CA MET A 165 -15.86 15.95 7.82
C MET A 165 -15.55 17.05 6.79
N ALA A 166 -14.43 17.76 6.94
CA ALA A 166 -14.09 18.89 6.06
C ALA A 166 -13.45 18.45 4.73
N VAL A 167 -12.90 17.24 4.66
CA VAL A 167 -12.20 16.74 3.47
C VAL A 167 -13.18 16.26 2.41
N ASP A 168 -13.08 16.84 1.21
CA ASP A 168 -13.82 16.42 0.01
C ASP A 168 -13.05 15.32 -0.74
N ARG A 169 -13.42 14.07 -0.49
CA ARG A 169 -12.82 12.89 -1.12
C ARG A 169 -13.03 12.85 -2.63
N TYR A 170 -14.14 13.41 -3.10
CA TYR A 170 -14.44 13.49 -4.55
C TYR A 170 -13.55 14.52 -5.25
N ALA A 171 -13.21 15.63 -4.56
CA ALA A 171 -12.22 16.58 -5.08
C ALA A 171 -10.84 15.94 -5.15
N VAL A 172 -10.41 15.18 -4.13
CA VAL A 172 -9.17 14.43 -4.17
C VAL A 172 -9.16 13.42 -5.33
N LEU A 173 -10.24 12.65 -5.51
CA LEU A 173 -10.35 11.69 -6.61
C LEU A 173 -10.30 12.38 -7.97
N LYS A 174 -10.97 13.51 -8.14
CA LYS A 174 -11.06 14.22 -9.41
C LYS A 174 -9.78 15.00 -9.73
N ASP A 175 -9.32 15.83 -8.81
CA ASP A 175 -8.31 16.85 -9.08
C ASP A 175 -6.87 16.34 -8.87
N ILE A 176 -6.70 15.33 -8.01
CA ILE A 176 -5.39 14.70 -7.77
C ILE A 176 -5.26 13.38 -8.55
N ASN A 177 -6.29 12.52 -8.51
CA ASN A 177 -6.23 11.18 -9.10
C ASN A 177 -6.86 11.12 -10.51
N PHE A 178 -7.35 12.24 -11.07
CA PHE A 178 -7.94 12.31 -12.41
C PHE A 178 -9.05 11.26 -12.65
N ASN A 179 -9.86 11.01 -11.62
CA ASN A 179 -10.91 9.98 -11.57
C ASN A 179 -10.39 8.54 -11.76
N ILE A 180 -9.13 8.28 -11.42
CA ILE A 180 -8.56 6.94 -11.43
C ILE A 180 -8.64 6.35 -10.02
N GLY A 181 -9.35 5.24 -9.89
CA GLY A 181 -9.72 4.66 -8.60
C GLY A 181 -11.12 5.04 -8.15
N VAL A 182 -11.38 4.90 -6.86
CA VAL A 182 -12.67 5.26 -6.23
C VAL A 182 -12.46 5.89 -4.87
N VAL A 183 -13.48 6.59 -4.36
CA VAL A 183 -13.45 7.16 -2.99
C VAL A 183 -13.33 6.04 -1.96
N ALA A 184 -12.53 6.29 -0.93
CA ALA A 184 -12.34 5.39 0.22
C ALA A 184 -13.08 5.91 1.46
N TYR A 185 -13.84 5.02 2.09
CA TYR A 185 -14.56 5.30 3.32
C TYR A 185 -13.99 4.54 4.52
N GLY A 186 -12.99 3.70 4.31
CA GLY A 186 -12.36 2.88 5.32
C GLY A 186 -11.12 2.15 4.78
N PRO A 187 -10.52 1.25 5.55
CA PRO A 187 -9.26 0.58 5.20
C PRO A 187 -9.43 -0.61 4.24
N ILE A 188 -10.66 -1.13 4.05
CA ILE A 188 -10.90 -2.34 3.27
C ILE A 188 -11.39 -1.96 1.86
N PRO A 189 -10.60 -2.22 0.79
CA PRO A 189 -10.94 -1.82 -0.57
C PRO A 189 -12.01 -2.71 -1.23
N PRO A 190 -12.66 -2.24 -2.32
CA PRO A 190 -13.68 -3.00 -3.04
C PRO A 190 -13.21 -4.34 -3.62
N SER A 191 -11.90 -4.54 -3.80
CA SER A 191 -11.30 -5.80 -4.24
C SER A 191 -11.26 -6.88 -3.15
N SER A 192 -11.50 -6.52 -1.89
CA SER A 192 -11.47 -7.44 -0.76
C SER A 192 -12.82 -8.14 -0.54
N TRP A 193 -12.78 -9.42 -0.15
CA TRP A 193 -13.96 -10.16 0.24
C TRP A 193 -14.68 -9.60 1.48
N ALA A 194 -13.97 -8.82 2.31
CA ALA A 194 -14.51 -8.18 3.51
C ALA A 194 -14.99 -6.75 3.27
N PHE A 195 -15.04 -6.28 2.01
CA PHE A 195 -15.52 -4.94 1.70
C PHE A 195 -16.96 -4.72 2.17
N ASP A 196 -17.19 -3.60 2.86
CA ASP A 196 -18.53 -3.13 3.23
C ASP A 196 -18.94 -1.97 2.33
N SER A 197 -19.84 -2.24 1.38
CA SER A 197 -20.39 -1.21 0.48
C SER A 197 -21.36 -0.25 1.17
N GLY A 198 -21.80 -0.59 2.37
CA GLY A 198 -22.70 0.23 3.20
C GLY A 198 -21.95 1.26 4.05
N GLU A 199 -20.64 1.10 4.25
CA GLU A 199 -19.84 2.09 4.97
C GLU A 199 -19.63 3.35 4.10
N LYS A 200 -20.20 4.46 4.54
CA LYS A 200 -20.15 5.76 3.88
C LYS A 200 -20.07 6.92 4.87
N THR A 201 -19.52 6.66 6.04
CA THR A 201 -19.28 7.72 7.02
C THR A 201 -18.35 8.78 6.39
N PHE A 202 -18.73 10.04 6.52
CA PHE A 202 -18.07 11.19 5.89
C PHE A 202 -18.01 11.10 4.35
N ASP A 203 -19.10 10.61 3.70
CA ASP A 203 -19.20 10.46 2.23
C ASP A 203 -18.90 11.78 1.51
N HIS A 204 -19.63 12.84 1.86
CA HIS A 204 -19.40 14.18 1.34
C HIS A 204 -18.84 15.12 2.41
N ALA A 205 -18.04 16.09 1.98
CA ALA A 205 -17.59 17.15 2.87
C ALA A 205 -18.77 17.94 3.45
N ASP A 206 -18.74 18.11 4.77
CA ASP A 206 -19.72 18.94 5.50
C ASP A 206 -18.98 20.00 6.31
N VAL A 207 -18.62 21.07 5.64
CA VAL A 207 -17.87 22.20 6.21
C VAL A 207 -18.62 22.84 7.39
N GLN A 208 -19.95 22.90 7.34
CA GLN A 208 -20.74 23.51 8.42
C GLN A 208 -20.72 22.63 9.67
N LYS A 209 -20.89 21.33 9.49
CA LYS A 209 -20.82 20.37 10.59
C LYS A 209 -19.40 20.27 11.15
N ALA A 210 -18.36 20.32 10.29
CA ALA A 210 -16.97 20.39 10.73
C ALA A 210 -16.72 21.59 11.63
N LYS A 211 -17.15 22.80 11.25
CA LYS A 211 -17.08 24.02 12.06
C LYS A 211 -17.80 23.89 13.40
N ALA A 212 -18.99 23.31 13.39
CA ALA A 212 -19.80 23.11 14.59
C ALA A 212 -19.18 22.08 15.53
N THR A 213 -18.38 21.13 14.99
CA THR A 213 -17.72 20.07 15.77
C THR A 213 -16.44 20.58 16.42
N ALA A 214 -15.54 21.19 15.66
CA ALA A 214 -14.34 21.87 16.17
C ALA A 214 -13.78 22.83 15.12
N THR A 215 -13.34 24.00 15.55
CA THR A 215 -12.77 25.05 14.68
C THR A 215 -11.70 25.84 15.44
N GLY A 216 -10.97 26.73 14.75
CA GLY A 216 -10.02 27.66 15.39
C GLY A 216 -8.76 27.00 15.94
N PHE A 217 -8.36 25.83 15.39
CA PHE A 217 -7.09 25.18 15.73
C PHE A 217 -6.17 25.05 14.53
N SER A 218 -4.90 24.83 14.80
CA SER A 218 -3.88 24.63 13.79
C SER A 218 -3.10 23.35 14.03
N PHE A 219 -2.52 22.80 12.96
CA PHE A 219 -1.63 21.66 13.01
C PHE A 219 -0.64 21.64 11.84
N THR A 220 0.45 20.89 12.00
CA THR A 220 1.44 20.63 10.95
C THR A 220 1.11 19.31 10.25
N PHE A 221 1.06 19.35 8.93
CA PHE A 221 0.88 18.20 8.05
C PHE A 221 2.22 17.89 7.35
N LYS A 222 2.80 16.74 7.66
CA LYS A 222 4.02 16.27 7.02
C LYS A 222 3.72 15.55 5.73
N THR A 223 4.50 15.88 4.69
CA THR A 223 4.40 15.24 3.39
C THR A 223 5.77 15.24 2.70
N THR A 224 5.89 14.57 1.57
CA THR A 224 7.13 14.49 0.80
C THR A 224 7.22 15.60 -0.26
N SER A 225 8.39 15.75 -0.90
CA SER A 225 8.60 16.66 -2.02
C SER A 225 8.01 16.17 -3.35
N ASP A 226 7.36 15.01 -3.38
CA ASP A 226 6.67 14.51 -4.56
C ASP A 226 5.57 15.50 -5.02
N PRO A 227 5.52 15.89 -6.31
CA PRO A 227 4.58 16.90 -6.79
C PRO A 227 3.11 16.54 -6.57
N VAL A 228 2.74 15.25 -6.65
CA VAL A 228 1.36 14.81 -6.43
C VAL A 228 0.99 14.93 -4.96
N ASN A 229 1.90 14.55 -4.06
CA ASN A 229 1.70 14.72 -2.62
C ASN A 229 1.59 16.19 -2.22
N GLN A 230 2.38 17.08 -2.86
CA GLN A 230 2.30 18.52 -2.63
C GLN A 230 0.96 19.11 -3.09
N GLN A 231 0.48 18.71 -4.27
CA GLN A 231 -0.83 19.14 -4.78
C GLN A 231 -1.97 18.66 -3.88
N ALA A 232 -1.91 17.40 -3.43
CA ALA A 232 -2.89 16.86 -2.49
C ALA A 232 -2.89 17.63 -1.16
N ALA A 233 -1.71 17.92 -0.61
CA ALA A 233 -1.59 18.70 0.62
C ALA A 233 -2.17 20.13 0.47
N GLN A 234 -1.94 20.80 -0.66
CA GLN A 234 -2.50 22.14 -0.95
C GLN A 234 -4.03 22.09 -1.08
N LEU A 235 -4.59 21.07 -1.73
CA LEU A 235 -6.02 20.87 -1.82
C LEU A 235 -6.63 20.71 -0.41
N LEU A 236 -6.09 19.79 0.39
CA LEU A 236 -6.54 19.57 1.77
C LEU A 236 -6.43 20.84 2.63
N GLN A 237 -5.34 21.60 2.49
CA GLN A 237 -5.15 22.87 3.19
C GLN A 237 -6.28 23.86 2.86
N SER A 238 -6.64 23.97 1.57
CA SER A 238 -7.72 24.84 1.13
C SER A 238 -9.09 24.41 1.68
N GLU A 239 -9.39 23.11 1.68
CA GLU A 239 -10.63 22.54 2.20
C GLU A 239 -10.77 22.79 3.70
N LEU A 240 -9.71 22.50 4.46
CA LEU A 240 -9.68 22.69 5.91
C LEU A 240 -9.80 24.16 6.32
N ALA A 241 -9.21 25.07 5.55
CA ALA A 241 -9.34 26.50 5.79
C ALA A 241 -10.81 26.97 5.71
N GLN A 242 -11.62 26.38 4.82
CA GLN A 242 -13.06 26.65 4.76
C GLN A 242 -13.79 26.25 6.05
N ALA A 243 -13.29 25.24 6.75
CA ALA A 243 -13.80 24.81 8.05
C ALA A 243 -13.19 25.61 9.24
N GLY A 244 -12.35 26.62 8.97
CA GLY A 244 -11.68 27.39 10.02
C GLY A 244 -10.55 26.61 10.72
N ILE A 245 -9.99 25.61 10.04
CA ILE A 245 -8.88 24.77 10.51
C ILE A 245 -7.63 25.18 9.73
N THR A 246 -6.53 25.53 10.43
CA THR A 246 -5.29 25.95 9.79
C THR A 246 -4.31 24.78 9.69
N MET A 247 -4.06 24.30 8.47
CA MET A 247 -3.05 23.28 8.19
C MET A 247 -1.77 23.91 7.67
N GLN A 248 -0.64 23.63 8.32
CA GLN A 248 0.69 24.06 7.88
C GLN A 248 1.38 22.88 7.19
N ILE A 249 1.76 23.03 5.92
CA ILE A 249 2.44 21.98 5.16
C ILE A 249 3.93 22.01 5.49
N GLN A 250 4.46 20.88 5.92
CA GLN A 250 5.88 20.64 6.16
C GLN A 250 6.38 19.56 5.19
N THR A 251 7.32 19.94 4.32
CA THR A 251 7.91 19.03 3.34
C THR A 251 9.18 18.43 3.87
N GLU A 252 9.28 17.09 3.79
CA GLU A 252 10.43 16.32 4.25
C GLU A 252 11.03 15.49 3.10
N GLU A 253 12.31 15.14 3.24
CA GLU A 253 12.91 14.10 2.43
C GLU A 253 12.30 12.72 2.81
N PHE A 254 12.10 11.83 1.82
CA PHE A 254 11.32 10.62 2.01
C PHE A 254 11.80 9.72 3.15
N ALA A 255 13.10 9.48 3.29
CA ALA A 255 13.62 8.60 4.35
C ALA A 255 13.45 9.22 5.74
N THR A 256 13.70 10.54 5.88
CA THR A 256 13.44 11.30 7.12
C THR A 256 11.96 11.27 7.48
N TYR A 257 11.09 11.54 6.49
CA TYR A 257 9.65 11.52 6.64
C TYR A 257 9.12 10.17 7.18
N VAL A 258 9.55 9.05 6.56
CA VAL A 258 9.12 7.71 7.00
C VAL A 258 9.59 7.43 8.43
N GLN A 259 10.85 7.80 8.76
CA GLN A 259 11.38 7.60 10.10
C GLN A 259 10.66 8.43 11.16
N GLU A 260 10.32 9.68 10.85
CA GLU A 260 9.61 10.57 11.78
C GLU A 260 8.17 10.11 12.00
N CYS A 261 7.45 9.66 10.95
CA CYS A 261 6.12 9.08 11.10
C CYS A 261 6.18 7.81 11.97
N ALA A 262 7.08 6.88 11.69
CA ALA A 262 7.26 5.65 12.47
C ALA A 262 7.68 5.92 13.94
N ASN A 263 8.32 7.04 14.22
CA ASN A 263 8.66 7.48 15.58
C ASN A 263 7.57 8.35 16.22
N HIS A 264 6.38 8.44 15.62
CA HIS A 264 5.24 9.24 16.09
C HIS A 264 5.55 10.75 16.19
N GLN A 265 6.53 11.26 15.44
CA GLN A 265 7.01 12.65 15.48
C GLN A 265 6.24 13.53 14.48
N PHE A 266 4.93 13.48 14.54
CA PHE A 266 4.04 14.25 13.67
C PHE A 266 2.73 14.61 14.40
N GLN A 267 2.01 15.60 13.86
CA GLN A 267 0.60 15.85 14.19
C GLN A 267 -0.31 15.20 13.16
N ALA A 268 -0.04 15.40 11.86
CA ALA A 268 -0.62 14.67 10.76
C ALA A 268 0.44 14.32 9.72
N CYS A 269 0.34 13.14 9.08
CA CYS A 269 1.25 12.75 8.02
C CYS A 269 0.54 11.98 6.90
N ASN A 270 0.98 12.23 5.64
CA ASN A 270 0.46 11.57 4.46
C ASN A 270 1.03 10.15 4.34
N VAL A 271 0.29 9.13 4.71
CA VAL A 271 0.72 7.73 4.62
C VAL A 271 -0.26 6.95 3.77
N ASN A 272 0.25 6.28 2.74
CA ASN A 272 -0.51 5.40 1.88
C ASN A 272 -0.13 3.95 2.13
N TRP A 273 -1.08 3.05 2.08
CA TRP A 273 -0.86 1.62 2.25
C TRP A 273 -0.97 0.87 0.94
N SER A 274 0.03 0.06 0.62
CA SER A 274 0.03 -0.79 -0.59
C SER A 274 -0.94 -1.98 -0.50
N GLY A 275 -1.43 -2.29 0.70
CA GLY A 275 -2.40 -3.35 0.94
C GLY A 275 -1.82 -4.74 1.12
N ARG A 276 -2.68 -5.63 1.58
CA ARG A 276 -2.44 -7.08 1.65
C ARG A 276 -3.68 -7.82 1.18
N ILE A 277 -3.50 -9.07 0.74
CA ILE A 277 -4.57 -9.90 0.16
C ILE A 277 -5.66 -10.20 1.21
N ASP A 278 -5.25 -10.55 2.44
CA ASP A 278 -6.21 -10.74 3.53
C ASP A 278 -6.50 -9.40 4.23
N PRO A 279 -7.78 -9.10 4.56
CA PRO A 279 -8.16 -7.88 5.27
C PRO A 279 -7.37 -7.63 6.55
N ASP A 280 -6.91 -8.66 7.24
CA ASP A 280 -6.08 -8.55 8.44
C ASP A 280 -4.86 -7.66 8.22
N GLY A 281 -4.23 -7.76 7.06
CA GLY A 281 -3.06 -6.95 6.72
C GLY A 281 -3.36 -5.47 6.47
N ASN A 282 -4.63 -5.13 6.25
CA ASN A 282 -5.11 -3.75 6.16
C ASN A 282 -5.69 -3.24 7.49
N MET A 283 -5.91 -4.14 8.45
CA MET A 283 -6.62 -3.84 9.67
C MET A 283 -5.74 -3.96 10.92
N TYR A 284 -5.24 -5.15 11.23
CA TYR A 284 -4.61 -5.43 12.52
C TYR A 284 -3.34 -4.60 12.76
N ALA A 285 -2.39 -4.63 11.83
CA ALA A 285 -1.12 -3.92 12.00
C ALA A 285 -1.26 -2.40 12.09
N TRP A 286 -2.36 -1.85 11.56
CA TRP A 286 -2.65 -0.42 11.52
C TRP A 286 -3.49 0.08 12.70
N TRP A 287 -4.45 -0.72 13.17
CA TRP A 287 -5.50 -0.23 14.06
C TRP A 287 -5.57 -0.95 15.40
N HIS A 288 -4.86 -2.08 15.56
CA HIS A 288 -4.71 -2.71 16.87
C HIS A 288 -3.75 -1.89 17.74
N THR A 289 -4.06 -1.77 19.03
CA THR A 289 -3.17 -1.10 19.99
C THR A 289 -1.78 -1.73 19.95
N GLY A 290 -0.75 -0.93 19.66
CA GLY A 290 0.62 -1.40 19.52
C GLY A 290 0.89 -2.18 18.22
N GLY A 291 0.05 -2.06 17.20
CA GLY A 291 0.30 -2.62 15.87
C GLY A 291 1.53 -2.02 15.20
N ASP A 292 2.23 -2.80 14.37
CA ASP A 292 3.53 -2.44 13.77
C ASP A 292 3.47 -1.19 12.86
N PHE A 293 2.30 -0.83 12.35
CA PHE A 293 2.04 0.35 11.50
C PHE A 293 1.03 1.31 12.13
N ASN A 294 0.78 1.20 13.44
CA ASN A 294 -0.09 2.11 14.16
C ASN A 294 0.69 3.37 14.57
N ASP A 295 1.17 4.11 13.58
CA ASP A 295 1.96 5.32 13.82
C ASP A 295 1.10 6.45 14.43
N SER A 296 -0.22 6.39 14.24
CA SER A 296 -1.19 7.31 14.83
C SER A 296 -1.39 7.15 16.34
N LEU A 297 -0.81 6.12 16.99
CA LEU A 297 -1.02 5.76 18.41
C LEU A 297 -2.50 5.53 18.76
N TYR A 298 -3.29 5.10 17.78
CA TYR A 298 -4.69 4.76 18.03
C TYR A 298 -4.83 3.58 19.01
N SER A 299 -5.78 3.69 19.92
CA SER A 299 -6.06 2.63 20.89
C SER A 299 -7.54 2.59 21.20
N ASN A 300 -8.16 1.43 21.00
CA ASN A 300 -9.56 1.17 21.33
C ASN A 300 -9.72 -0.33 21.62
N SER A 301 -9.98 -0.67 22.87
CA SER A 301 -10.06 -2.07 23.31
C SER A 301 -11.15 -2.89 22.62
N GLN A 302 -12.23 -2.25 22.16
CA GLN A 302 -13.29 -2.94 21.43
C GLN A 302 -12.85 -3.26 19.99
N VAL A 303 -12.12 -2.35 19.35
CA VAL A 303 -11.49 -2.58 18.03
C VAL A 303 -10.46 -3.70 18.16
N ASP A 304 -9.60 -3.67 19.17
CA ASP A 304 -8.63 -4.72 19.44
C ASP A 304 -9.29 -6.09 19.56
N ALA A 305 -10.39 -6.18 20.31
CA ALA A 305 -11.12 -7.44 20.48
C ALA A 305 -11.68 -7.97 19.16
N TRP A 306 -12.30 -7.14 18.32
CA TRP A 306 -12.79 -7.56 16.99
C TRP A 306 -11.65 -7.99 16.06
N LEU A 307 -10.54 -7.27 16.04
CA LEU A 307 -9.39 -7.62 15.20
C LEU A 307 -8.74 -8.93 15.64
N GLU A 308 -8.66 -9.18 16.95
CA GLU A 308 -8.16 -10.45 17.49
C GLU A 308 -9.09 -11.63 17.16
N ASP A 309 -10.41 -11.44 17.29
CA ASP A 309 -11.40 -12.47 16.96
C ASP A 309 -11.37 -12.80 15.46
N ALA A 310 -11.33 -11.79 14.59
CA ALA A 310 -11.21 -11.98 13.15
C ALA A 310 -9.94 -12.78 12.77
N ARG A 311 -8.83 -12.54 13.46
CA ARG A 311 -7.55 -13.24 13.23
C ARG A 311 -7.59 -14.70 13.66
N LYS A 312 -8.31 -15.02 14.74
CA LYS A 312 -8.39 -16.37 15.31
C LYS A 312 -9.42 -17.27 14.62
N ASN A 313 -10.42 -16.69 13.95
CA ASN A 313 -11.57 -17.42 13.40
C ASN A 313 -11.34 -17.83 11.95
N ALA A 314 -11.67 -19.09 11.63
CA ALA A 314 -11.61 -19.60 10.26
C ALA A 314 -12.90 -19.32 9.44
N ASP A 315 -14.01 -18.98 10.10
CA ASP A 315 -15.26 -18.64 9.43
C ASP A 315 -15.19 -17.23 8.82
N GLN A 316 -15.27 -17.17 7.49
CA GLN A 316 -15.14 -15.92 6.74
C GLN A 316 -16.29 -14.93 7.02
N GLY A 317 -17.51 -15.43 7.26
CA GLY A 317 -18.67 -14.59 7.57
C GLY A 317 -18.50 -13.88 8.92
N LYS A 318 -18.03 -14.62 9.93
CA LYS A 318 -17.74 -14.04 11.25
C LYS A 318 -16.58 -13.05 11.18
N ARG A 319 -15.51 -13.38 10.48
CA ARG A 319 -14.38 -12.45 10.24
C ARG A 319 -14.86 -11.16 9.57
N LYS A 320 -15.74 -11.28 8.57
CA LYS A 320 -16.31 -10.09 7.92
C LYS A 320 -17.08 -9.21 8.91
N GLN A 321 -17.93 -9.81 9.76
CA GLN A 321 -18.67 -9.06 10.77
C GLN A 321 -17.75 -8.31 11.73
N ASP A 322 -16.66 -8.96 12.17
CA ASP A 322 -15.67 -8.36 13.07
C ASP A 322 -14.95 -7.19 12.37
N TYR A 323 -14.55 -7.35 11.10
CA TYR A 323 -13.95 -6.27 10.32
C TYR A 323 -14.93 -5.11 10.04
N ASP A 324 -16.20 -5.39 9.75
CA ASP A 324 -17.23 -4.35 9.55
C ASP A 324 -17.40 -3.50 10.82
N ASN A 325 -17.47 -4.14 11.99
CA ASN A 325 -17.56 -3.46 13.28
C ASN A 325 -16.29 -2.62 13.56
N ALA A 326 -15.12 -3.21 13.36
CA ALA A 326 -13.85 -2.53 13.59
C ALA A 326 -13.65 -1.33 12.66
N GLN A 327 -13.84 -1.47 11.35
CA GLN A 327 -13.68 -0.37 10.40
C GLN A 327 -14.65 0.78 10.67
N LYS A 328 -15.91 0.48 11.00
CA LYS A 328 -16.90 1.50 11.35
C LYS A 328 -16.46 2.32 12.56
N GLN A 329 -15.96 1.66 13.60
CA GLN A 329 -15.45 2.35 14.79
C GLN A 329 -14.20 3.18 14.47
N ILE A 330 -13.24 2.62 13.70
CA ILE A 330 -12.03 3.33 13.28
C ILE A 330 -12.38 4.60 12.50
N VAL A 331 -13.28 4.50 11.53
CA VAL A 331 -13.71 5.67 10.74
C VAL A 331 -14.36 6.71 11.63
N GLN A 332 -15.22 6.30 12.58
CA GLN A 332 -15.85 7.21 13.53
C GLN A 332 -14.86 7.89 14.49
N ASP A 333 -13.81 7.19 14.91
CA ASP A 333 -12.76 7.75 15.78
C ASP A 333 -11.74 8.60 15.02
N SER A 334 -11.68 8.43 13.70
CA SER A 334 -10.89 9.21 12.75
C SER A 334 -9.39 9.32 13.10
N PRO A 335 -8.68 8.23 13.44
CA PRO A 335 -7.22 8.28 13.56
C PRO A 335 -6.55 8.43 12.19
N TYR A 336 -7.31 8.18 11.13
CA TYR A 336 -6.90 8.28 9.74
C TYR A 336 -8.04 8.86 8.91
N VAL A 337 -7.74 9.73 7.97
CA VAL A 337 -8.70 10.24 6.99
C VAL A 337 -8.48 9.52 5.67
N PHE A 338 -9.34 8.54 5.38
CA PHE A 338 -9.33 7.83 4.11
C PHE A 338 -9.80 8.75 2.99
N THR A 339 -9.10 8.73 1.86
CA THR A 339 -9.44 9.56 0.70
C THR A 339 -9.83 8.75 -0.52
N THR A 340 -8.95 7.87 -1.00
CA THR A 340 -9.20 7.07 -2.20
C THR A 340 -8.65 5.65 -2.09
N PHE A 341 -9.28 4.73 -2.82
CA PHE A 341 -8.69 3.46 -3.24
C PHE A 341 -8.17 3.65 -4.67
N GLY A 342 -6.88 3.40 -4.85
CA GLY A 342 -6.25 3.52 -6.16
C GLY A 342 -6.43 2.30 -7.04
N VAL A 343 -5.72 2.30 -8.15
CA VAL A 343 -5.58 1.14 -9.03
C VAL A 343 -4.11 0.73 -9.10
N SER A 344 -3.86 -0.56 -9.26
CA SER A 344 -2.59 -1.04 -9.77
C SER A 344 -2.67 -0.92 -11.29
N ALA A 345 -1.83 -0.09 -11.88
CA ALA A 345 -1.85 0.18 -13.31
C ALA A 345 -0.51 -0.12 -13.94
N GLN A 346 -0.53 -0.50 -15.22
CA GLN A 346 0.67 -0.69 -16.01
C GLN A 346 0.44 -0.32 -17.46
N VAL A 347 1.50 0.12 -18.09
CA VAL A 347 1.55 0.40 -19.52
C VAL A 347 2.68 -0.41 -20.11
N SER A 348 2.41 -1.11 -21.19
CA SER A 348 3.44 -1.81 -21.96
C SER A 348 3.41 -1.42 -23.43
N ASP A 349 4.56 -1.55 -24.11
CA ASP A 349 4.62 -1.60 -25.56
C ASP A 349 3.76 -2.77 -26.08
N THR A 350 3.16 -2.64 -27.26
CA THR A 350 2.33 -3.67 -27.90
C THR A 350 3.09 -4.95 -28.22
N LYS A 351 4.42 -4.92 -28.27
CA LYS A 351 5.29 -6.09 -28.45
C LYS A 351 5.41 -6.96 -27.19
N ILE A 352 4.87 -6.50 -26.07
CA ILE A 352 4.91 -7.27 -24.82
C ILE A 352 3.63 -8.10 -24.71
N HIS A 353 3.81 -9.41 -24.61
CA HIS A 353 2.72 -10.38 -24.59
C HIS A 353 2.68 -11.16 -23.28
N ASN A 354 1.50 -11.72 -22.95
CA ASN A 354 1.21 -12.52 -21.76
C ASN A 354 1.47 -11.81 -20.41
N PHE A 355 1.53 -10.48 -20.42
CA PHE A 355 1.69 -9.74 -19.19
C PHE A 355 0.36 -9.68 -18.42
N THR A 356 0.34 -10.26 -17.21
CA THR A 356 -0.83 -10.24 -16.30
C THR A 356 -0.56 -9.32 -15.11
N LEU A 357 -1.48 -8.40 -14.89
CA LEU A 357 -1.43 -7.47 -13.77
C LEU A 357 -2.15 -8.06 -12.55
N TYR A 358 -1.50 -8.00 -11.40
CA TYR A 358 -2.04 -8.44 -10.13
C TYR A 358 -2.22 -7.27 -9.17
N PRO A 359 -3.26 -7.28 -8.33
CA PRO A 359 -3.55 -6.18 -7.40
C PRO A 359 -2.51 -6.05 -6.26
N ASP A 360 -1.69 -7.07 -6.04
CA ASP A 360 -0.63 -7.10 -5.01
C ASP A 360 0.65 -6.34 -5.39
N LEU A 361 0.65 -5.67 -6.55
CA LEU A 361 1.77 -4.91 -7.09
C LEU A 361 3.03 -5.75 -7.40
N MET A 362 2.98 -7.07 -7.29
CA MET A 362 4.10 -7.95 -7.64
C MET A 362 4.13 -8.22 -9.14
N ILE A 363 5.28 -7.98 -9.74
CA ILE A 363 5.49 -8.20 -11.18
C ILE A 363 5.92 -9.64 -11.41
N ARG A 364 5.12 -10.39 -12.19
CA ARG A 364 5.38 -11.79 -12.53
C ARG A 364 5.69 -11.90 -14.03
N MET A 365 6.93 -12.25 -14.34
CA MET A 365 7.48 -12.16 -15.72
C MET A 365 7.82 -13.54 -16.33
N ALA A 366 7.48 -14.65 -15.68
CA ALA A 366 7.86 -15.98 -16.16
C ALA A 366 7.29 -16.30 -17.55
N GLU A 367 6.03 -15.93 -17.79
CA GLU A 367 5.30 -16.22 -19.05
C GLU A 367 5.30 -15.05 -20.04
N VAL A 368 5.95 -13.94 -19.69
CA VAL A 368 6.03 -12.76 -20.56
C VAL A 368 7.05 -12.98 -21.65
N TRP A 369 6.71 -12.54 -22.86
CA TRP A 369 7.63 -12.54 -24.01
C TRP A 369 7.50 -11.25 -24.81
N LYS A 370 8.56 -10.93 -25.55
CA LYS A 370 8.64 -9.76 -26.42
C LYS A 370 8.78 -10.22 -27.85
N GLY A 371 7.90 -9.77 -28.76
CA GLY A 371 7.86 -10.15 -30.16
C GLY A 371 7.77 -8.98 -31.12
#